data_03024f57eba2ec66f555c504e8626fc5
#
_entry.id   03024f57eba2ec66f555c504e8626fc5
#
_cell.length_a   1.000
_cell.length_b   1.000
_cell.length_c   1.000
_cell.angle_alpha   90.00
_cell.angle_beta   90.00
_cell.angle_gamma   90.00
#
_symmetry.space_group_name_H-M   'P 1'
#
loop_
_entity.id
_entity.type
_entity.pdbx_description
1 polymer ?
#
loop_
_entity_poly.entity_id
_entity_poly.type
_entity_poly.pdbx_seq_one_letter_code
_entity_poly.pdbx_strand_id
1 'polypeptide(L)'
;LERAVDLAGTNKARLTVMDAIPEVALSGYIKRTYDVDLNAQLKDQRLRSLESLTRPFTDQGVPVYTTVARGKPFLEVIRAVQRNGHDLLIKVAEHNTGEEDSMLGSTDMHLLRKCSCPVWIDRPGDRTAYHRILAAVDPFDDESGNLQRLILDLATSLARREHATLEVIHAWELAGESVLRHGRGRVSSLELDLLLQATETRHREGLDELLQPYGLNTRNDSVHLIKGRASEIITQHAQQQGIDLIVMGTLGRVGISGLFIGNTAENVLRDTHTAVLTVKPDGFITPVQ
;
A
#
# COMPACT_ATOMS: atom_id res chain seq x y z
N LEU A 1 -6.60 -15.27 -1.08
CA LEU A 1 -5.69 -16.28 -0.53
C LEU A 1 -4.80 -16.87 -1.63
N GLU A 2 -5.35 -17.29 -2.77
CA GLU A 2 -4.63 -17.88 -3.91
C GLU A 2 -3.40 -17.08 -4.32
N ARG A 3 -3.54 -15.75 -4.52
CA ARG A 3 -2.42 -14.85 -4.84
C ARG A 3 -1.29 -14.91 -3.81
N ALA A 4 -1.64 -14.95 -2.51
CA ALA A 4 -0.64 -15.03 -1.43
C ALA A 4 0.08 -16.40 -1.44
N VAL A 5 -0.65 -17.47 -1.70
CA VAL A 5 -0.11 -18.82 -1.83
C VAL A 5 0.85 -18.93 -3.02
N ASP A 6 0.42 -18.41 -4.18
CA ASP A 6 1.23 -18.44 -5.39
C ASP A 6 2.50 -17.57 -5.24
N LEU A 7 2.39 -16.40 -4.60
CA LEU A 7 3.53 -15.55 -4.26
C LEU A 7 4.51 -16.28 -3.32
N ALA A 8 3.99 -16.92 -2.28
CA ALA A 8 4.82 -17.68 -1.33
C ALA A 8 5.50 -18.87 -2.00
N GLY A 9 4.78 -19.62 -2.85
CA GLY A 9 5.32 -20.75 -3.59
C GLY A 9 6.47 -20.34 -4.53
N THR A 10 6.26 -19.28 -5.32
CA THR A 10 7.26 -18.78 -6.27
C THR A 10 8.52 -18.28 -5.56
N ASN A 11 8.38 -17.61 -4.42
CA ASN A 11 9.51 -17.06 -3.66
C ASN A 11 10.07 -18.02 -2.60
N LYS A 12 9.54 -19.25 -2.49
CA LYS A 12 9.89 -20.23 -1.43
C LYS A 12 9.76 -19.60 -0.03
N ALA A 13 8.75 -18.76 0.14
CA ALA A 13 8.49 -18.05 1.37
C ALA A 13 7.55 -18.83 2.29
N ARG A 14 7.57 -18.51 3.59
CA ARG A 14 6.59 -19.02 4.55
C ARG A 14 5.33 -18.15 4.49
N LEU A 15 4.17 -18.77 4.37
CA LEU A 15 2.90 -18.08 4.43
C LEU A 15 2.23 -18.30 5.78
N THR A 16 1.86 -17.22 6.46
CA THR A 16 1.02 -17.28 7.67
C THR A 16 -0.36 -16.69 7.36
N VAL A 17 -1.40 -17.49 7.51
CA VAL A 17 -2.79 -17.06 7.40
C VAL A 17 -3.32 -16.82 8.80
N MET A 18 -3.73 -15.58 9.06
CA MET A 18 -4.09 -15.13 10.40
C MET A 18 -5.51 -14.55 10.43
N ASP A 19 -6.26 -14.90 11.46
CA ASP A 19 -7.48 -14.20 11.86
C ASP A 19 -7.29 -13.54 13.23
N ALA A 20 -7.98 -12.43 13.48
CA ALA A 20 -7.97 -11.72 14.73
C ALA A 20 -9.40 -11.50 15.21
N ILE A 21 -9.76 -12.19 16.29
CA ILE A 21 -11.10 -12.12 16.87
C ILE A 21 -11.16 -11.12 18.02
N PRO A 22 -12.21 -10.29 18.10
CA PRO A 22 -12.37 -9.36 19.20
C PRO A 22 -12.56 -10.11 20.53
N GLU A 23 -12.25 -9.44 21.63
CA GLU A 23 -12.60 -9.94 22.95
C GLU A 23 -14.12 -9.95 23.13
N VAL A 24 -14.66 -11.10 23.60
CA VAL A 24 -16.08 -11.21 23.87
C VAL A 24 -16.38 -10.59 25.24
N ALA A 25 -17.19 -9.54 25.24
CA ALA A 25 -17.72 -8.98 26.47
C ALA A 25 -18.45 -10.10 27.26
N LEU A 26 -18.36 -10.08 28.59
CA LEU A 26 -18.96 -11.08 29.48
C LEU A 26 -18.38 -12.50 29.39
N SER A 27 -17.32 -12.77 28.64
CA SER A 27 -16.69 -14.11 28.57
C SER A 27 -16.28 -14.63 29.93
N GLY A 28 -15.78 -13.75 30.79
CA GLY A 28 -15.44 -14.10 32.20
C GLY A 28 -16.65 -14.44 33.07
N TYR A 29 -17.80 -13.82 32.84
CA TYR A 29 -19.05 -14.15 33.51
C TYR A 29 -19.58 -15.51 33.03
N ILE A 30 -19.60 -15.73 31.69
CA ILE A 30 -20.03 -17.01 31.09
C ILE A 30 -19.17 -18.17 31.64
N LYS A 31 -17.86 -17.99 31.68
CA LYS A 31 -16.94 -19.01 32.20
C LYS A 31 -17.24 -19.35 33.65
N ARG A 32 -17.47 -18.34 34.52
CA ARG A 32 -17.78 -18.58 35.94
C ARG A 32 -19.13 -19.19 36.20
N THR A 33 -20.15 -18.83 35.37
CA THR A 33 -21.53 -19.23 35.60
C THR A 33 -21.86 -20.58 34.97
N TYR A 34 -21.29 -20.85 33.77
CA TYR A 34 -21.66 -22.01 32.98
C TYR A 34 -20.48 -22.95 32.71
N ASP A 35 -19.29 -22.64 33.24
CA ASP A 35 -18.03 -23.37 33.02
C ASP A 35 -17.66 -23.51 31.53
N VAL A 36 -18.09 -22.53 30.72
CA VAL A 36 -17.85 -22.48 29.27
C VAL A 36 -16.82 -21.40 28.95
N ASP A 37 -15.65 -21.80 28.42
CA ASP A 37 -14.66 -20.86 27.89
C ASP A 37 -15.00 -20.49 26.45
N LEU A 38 -15.90 -19.50 26.30
CA LEU A 38 -16.38 -19.04 25.00
C LEU A 38 -15.22 -18.52 24.11
N ASN A 39 -14.23 -17.86 24.72
CA ASN A 39 -13.08 -17.35 23.95
C ASN A 39 -12.24 -18.49 23.37
N ALA A 40 -12.01 -19.55 24.15
CA ALA A 40 -11.29 -20.72 23.67
C ALA A 40 -12.08 -21.42 22.54
N GLN A 41 -13.38 -21.61 22.71
CA GLN A 41 -14.23 -22.24 21.68
C GLN A 41 -14.25 -21.44 20.38
N LEU A 42 -14.38 -20.11 20.45
CA LEU A 42 -14.35 -19.24 19.27
C LEU A 42 -12.99 -19.30 18.55
N LYS A 43 -11.91 -19.28 19.34
CA LYS A 43 -10.57 -19.41 18.78
C LYS A 43 -10.39 -20.74 18.05
N ASP A 44 -10.79 -21.85 18.68
CA ASP A 44 -10.67 -23.19 18.09
C ASP A 44 -11.56 -23.34 16.84
N GLN A 45 -12.76 -22.76 16.86
CA GLN A 45 -13.64 -22.75 15.69
C GLN A 45 -13.00 -21.98 14.53
N ARG A 46 -12.45 -20.79 14.78
CA ARG A 46 -11.78 -19.99 13.76
C ARG A 46 -10.53 -20.67 13.22
N LEU A 47 -9.73 -21.29 14.11
CA LEU A 47 -8.54 -22.03 13.69
C LEU A 47 -8.90 -23.17 12.74
N ARG A 48 -9.90 -24.00 13.10
CA ARG A 48 -10.40 -25.06 12.20
C ARG A 48 -10.89 -24.53 10.86
N SER A 49 -11.55 -23.37 10.86
CA SER A 49 -11.99 -22.73 9.61
C SER A 49 -10.80 -22.32 8.74
N LEU A 50 -9.74 -21.74 9.33
CA LEU A 50 -8.52 -21.38 8.62
C LEU A 50 -7.78 -22.62 8.09
N GLU A 51 -7.67 -23.66 8.89
CA GLU A 51 -7.03 -24.93 8.51
C GLU A 51 -7.79 -25.58 7.34
N SER A 52 -9.12 -25.60 7.38
CA SER A 52 -9.95 -26.11 6.28
C SER A 52 -9.75 -25.29 4.99
N LEU A 53 -9.64 -23.96 5.11
CA LEU A 53 -9.42 -23.05 3.98
C LEU A 53 -8.01 -23.22 3.36
N THR A 54 -7.00 -23.52 4.18
CA THR A 54 -5.59 -23.60 3.74
C THR A 54 -5.16 -25.02 3.34
N ARG A 55 -5.91 -26.05 3.74
CA ARG A 55 -5.60 -27.45 3.46
C ARG A 55 -5.29 -27.76 1.99
N PRO A 56 -6.09 -27.28 0.99
CA PRO A 56 -5.80 -27.58 -0.42
C PRO A 56 -4.42 -27.13 -0.88
N PHE A 57 -3.90 -26.04 -0.30
CA PHE A 57 -2.60 -25.48 -0.63
C PHE A 57 -1.46 -26.19 0.10
N THR A 58 -1.69 -26.55 1.36
CA THR A 58 -0.74 -27.35 2.15
C THR A 58 -0.52 -28.73 1.52
N ASP A 59 -1.60 -29.35 1.02
CA ASP A 59 -1.54 -30.63 0.33
C ASP A 59 -0.77 -30.54 -1.01
N GLN A 60 -0.65 -29.33 -1.60
CA GLN A 60 0.19 -29.04 -2.77
C GLN A 60 1.65 -28.71 -2.41
N GLY A 61 2.02 -28.79 -1.14
CA GLY A 61 3.39 -28.60 -0.68
C GLY A 61 3.79 -27.15 -0.37
N VAL A 62 2.85 -26.20 -0.34
CA VAL A 62 3.14 -24.82 0.10
C VAL A 62 3.13 -24.79 1.63
N PRO A 63 4.20 -24.31 2.29
CA PRO A 63 4.24 -24.22 3.77
C PRO A 63 3.31 -23.11 4.27
N VAL A 64 2.08 -23.47 4.61
CA VAL A 64 1.07 -22.54 5.14
C VAL A 64 0.88 -22.79 6.64
N TYR A 65 1.04 -21.75 7.43
CA TYR A 65 0.79 -21.74 8.86
C TYR A 65 -0.51 -20.99 9.15
N THR A 66 -1.30 -21.50 10.10
CA THR A 66 -2.55 -20.84 10.51
C THR A 66 -2.45 -20.37 11.94
N THR A 67 -2.98 -19.18 12.24
CA THR A 67 -3.01 -18.65 13.59
C THR A 67 -4.24 -17.79 13.84
N VAL A 68 -4.72 -17.77 15.08
CA VAL A 68 -5.82 -16.90 15.53
C VAL A 68 -5.37 -16.15 16.75
N ALA A 69 -5.34 -14.82 16.65
CA ALA A 69 -5.10 -13.94 17.79
C ALA A 69 -6.42 -13.39 18.36
N ARG A 70 -6.34 -12.88 19.59
CA ARG A 70 -7.46 -12.24 20.27
C ARG A 70 -7.10 -10.82 20.64
N GLY A 71 -7.90 -9.87 20.20
CA GLY A 71 -7.68 -8.45 20.43
C GLY A 71 -8.15 -7.58 19.26
N LYS A 72 -7.69 -6.34 19.21
CA LYS A 72 -7.96 -5.44 18.09
C LYS A 72 -7.22 -5.93 16.85
N PRO A 73 -7.90 -6.21 15.71
CA PRO A 73 -7.31 -6.85 14.54
C PRO A 73 -6.01 -6.22 14.10
N PHE A 74 -5.97 -4.91 13.85
CA PHE A 74 -4.75 -4.25 13.37
C PHE A 74 -3.57 -4.36 14.35
N LEU A 75 -3.83 -4.32 15.67
CA LEU A 75 -2.77 -4.44 16.68
C LEU A 75 -2.17 -5.84 16.67
N GLU A 76 -3.01 -6.86 16.66
CA GLU A 76 -2.54 -8.25 16.69
C GLU A 76 -1.82 -8.63 15.40
N VAL A 77 -2.26 -8.13 14.25
CA VAL A 77 -1.57 -8.31 12.97
C VAL A 77 -0.19 -7.65 13.00
N ILE A 78 -0.07 -6.38 13.44
CA ILE A 78 1.22 -5.69 13.52
C ILE A 78 2.17 -6.40 14.51
N ARG A 79 1.66 -6.83 15.65
CA ARG A 79 2.43 -7.62 16.63
C ARG A 79 2.91 -8.95 16.04
N ALA A 80 2.08 -9.62 15.24
CA ALA A 80 2.47 -10.85 14.55
C ALA A 80 3.58 -10.58 13.52
N VAL A 81 3.46 -9.49 12.75
CA VAL A 81 4.51 -9.05 11.82
C VAL A 81 5.84 -8.87 12.55
N GLN A 82 5.85 -8.12 13.66
CA GLN A 82 7.07 -7.86 14.41
C GLN A 82 7.67 -9.13 15.05
N ARG A 83 6.83 -9.95 15.71
CA ARG A 83 7.30 -11.15 16.43
C ARG A 83 7.86 -12.22 15.51
N ASN A 84 7.30 -12.36 14.31
CA ASN A 84 7.66 -13.44 13.40
C ASN A 84 8.54 -12.96 12.22
N GLY A 85 8.82 -11.65 12.13
CA GLY A 85 9.65 -11.06 11.07
C GLY A 85 9.03 -11.20 9.68
N HIS A 86 7.71 -10.96 9.56
CA HIS A 86 7.06 -10.95 8.25
C HIS A 86 7.51 -9.73 7.44
N ASP A 87 7.82 -9.95 6.17
CA ASP A 87 8.33 -8.96 5.22
C ASP A 87 7.25 -8.44 4.25
N LEU A 88 6.07 -9.04 4.24
CA LEU A 88 4.90 -8.59 3.49
C LEU A 88 3.60 -8.94 4.23
N LEU A 89 2.67 -8.00 4.27
CA LEU A 89 1.31 -8.19 4.74
C LEU A 89 0.33 -8.05 3.57
N ILE A 90 -0.49 -9.08 3.33
CA ILE A 90 -1.55 -9.06 2.32
C ILE A 90 -2.90 -9.15 3.01
N LYS A 91 -3.81 -8.25 2.68
CA LYS A 91 -5.19 -8.24 3.20
C LYS A 91 -6.16 -7.79 2.11
N VAL A 92 -7.33 -8.39 2.07
CA VAL A 92 -8.44 -7.86 1.28
C VAL A 92 -9.04 -6.67 2.00
N ALA A 93 -9.37 -5.60 1.28
CA ALA A 93 -10.01 -4.41 1.83
C ALA A 93 -11.29 -4.77 2.58
N GLU A 94 -11.56 -4.11 3.71
CA GLU A 94 -12.82 -4.26 4.42
C GLU A 94 -13.97 -3.76 3.54
N HIS A 95 -15.01 -4.59 3.40
CA HIS A 95 -16.22 -4.20 2.70
C HIS A 95 -17.06 -3.33 3.64
N ASN A 96 -17.12 -2.03 3.39
CA ASN A 96 -18.06 -1.16 4.09
C ASN A 96 -19.43 -1.30 3.40
N THR A 97 -20.42 -1.78 4.15
CA THR A 97 -21.81 -1.92 3.70
C THR A 97 -22.56 -0.58 3.58
N GLY A 98 -21.86 0.55 3.58
CA GLY A 98 -22.40 1.90 3.39
C GLY A 98 -22.33 2.38 1.94
N GLU A 99 -23.03 3.44 1.61
CA GLU A 99 -23.18 4.01 0.26
C GLU A 99 -21.86 4.50 -0.39
N GLU A 100 -20.75 4.55 0.34
CA GLU A 100 -19.41 4.89 -0.17
C GLU A 100 -18.54 3.63 -0.27
N ASP A 101 -18.67 2.91 -1.37
CA ASP A 101 -17.96 1.66 -1.70
C ASP A 101 -16.42 1.85 -1.89
N SER A 102 -15.92 3.08 -1.75
CA SER A 102 -14.53 3.47 -2.04
C SER A 102 -13.59 3.51 -0.83
N MET A 103 -14.12 3.69 0.38
CA MET A 103 -13.27 3.92 1.54
C MET A 103 -12.68 2.63 2.11
N LEU A 104 -11.35 2.64 2.34
CA LEU A 104 -10.70 1.60 3.13
C LEU A 104 -11.21 1.61 4.57
N GLY A 105 -11.40 0.43 5.14
CA GLY A 105 -11.83 0.27 6.53
C GLY A 105 -10.82 0.80 7.54
N SER A 106 -11.27 0.96 8.79
CA SER A 106 -10.39 1.49 9.84
C SER A 106 -9.20 0.57 10.12
N THR A 107 -9.37 -0.74 10.04
CA THR A 107 -8.28 -1.72 10.17
C THR A 107 -7.25 -1.52 9.07
N ASP A 108 -7.68 -1.38 7.81
CA ASP A 108 -6.80 -1.16 6.65
C ASP A 108 -5.97 0.10 6.84
N MET A 109 -6.60 1.22 7.19
CA MET A 109 -5.91 2.48 7.44
C MET A 109 -4.91 2.40 8.60
N HIS A 110 -5.23 1.65 9.66
CA HIS A 110 -4.29 1.42 10.75
C HIS A 110 -3.09 0.58 10.33
N LEU A 111 -3.28 -0.46 9.52
CA LEU A 111 -2.20 -1.29 8.98
C LEU A 111 -1.30 -0.46 8.06
N LEU A 112 -1.88 0.28 7.12
CA LEU A 112 -1.16 1.15 6.19
C LEU A 112 -0.33 2.23 6.90
N ARG A 113 -0.82 2.77 8.01
CA ARG A 113 -0.10 3.78 8.81
C ARG A 113 1.01 3.19 9.68
N LYS A 114 0.80 2.03 10.29
CA LYS A 114 1.58 1.57 11.44
C LYS A 114 2.39 0.30 11.22
N CYS A 115 2.08 -0.50 10.20
CA CYS A 115 2.84 -1.72 9.92
C CYS A 115 4.25 -1.39 9.43
N SER A 116 5.24 -2.12 9.91
CA SER A 116 6.65 -1.91 9.55
C SER A 116 7.06 -2.54 8.23
N CYS A 117 6.36 -3.59 7.78
CA CYS A 117 6.58 -4.17 6.47
C CYS A 117 5.66 -3.55 5.41
N PRO A 118 5.94 -3.76 4.12
CA PRO A 118 5.01 -3.46 3.03
C PRO A 118 3.62 -4.03 3.28
N VAL A 119 2.59 -3.23 2.96
CA VAL A 119 1.19 -3.61 3.15
C VAL A 119 0.48 -3.58 1.81
N TRP A 120 -0.03 -4.73 1.41
CA TRP A 120 -0.81 -4.90 0.20
C TRP A 120 -2.29 -5.06 0.55
N ILE A 121 -3.07 -4.04 0.26
CA ILE A 121 -4.53 -4.10 0.37
C ILE A 121 -5.09 -4.42 -1.01
N ASP A 122 -5.54 -5.66 -1.16
CA ASP A 122 -6.23 -6.13 -2.38
C ASP A 122 -7.70 -5.74 -2.33
N ARG A 123 -8.33 -5.59 -3.51
CA ARG A 123 -9.76 -5.28 -3.60
C ARG A 123 -10.54 -6.57 -3.85
N PRO A 124 -11.73 -6.72 -3.22
CA PRO A 124 -12.60 -7.85 -3.53
C PRO A 124 -13.02 -7.78 -5.00
N GLY A 125 -13.03 -8.93 -5.68
CA GLY A 125 -13.43 -9.06 -7.08
C GLY A 125 -12.91 -10.36 -7.70
N ASP A 126 -13.37 -10.66 -8.90
CA ASP A 126 -13.05 -11.90 -9.63
C ASP A 126 -11.67 -11.83 -10.35
N ARG A 127 -10.87 -10.79 -10.08
CA ARG A 127 -9.58 -10.60 -10.75
C ARG A 127 -8.53 -11.54 -10.15
N THR A 128 -8.16 -12.54 -10.91
CA THR A 128 -7.10 -13.49 -10.56
C THR A 128 -5.72 -12.95 -10.86
N ALA A 129 -5.57 -12.04 -11.83
CA ALA A 129 -4.31 -11.42 -12.23
C ALA A 129 -4.45 -9.90 -12.37
N TYR A 130 -3.34 -9.17 -12.21
CA TYR A 130 -3.24 -7.76 -12.59
C TYR A 130 -2.74 -7.64 -14.03
N HIS A 131 -3.30 -6.71 -14.77
CA HIS A 131 -2.91 -6.42 -16.16
C HIS A 131 -2.16 -5.09 -16.30
N ARG A 132 -2.41 -4.15 -15.38
CA ARG A 132 -1.78 -2.82 -15.37
C ARG A 132 -1.38 -2.43 -13.96
N ILE A 133 -0.09 -2.17 -13.76
CA ILE A 133 0.50 -1.78 -12.47
C ILE A 133 1.07 -0.38 -12.61
N LEU A 134 0.75 0.51 -11.67
CA LEU A 134 1.23 1.88 -11.60
C LEU A 134 2.23 2.03 -10.45
N ALA A 135 3.46 2.44 -10.74
CA ALA A 135 4.43 2.88 -9.75
C ALA A 135 4.33 4.41 -9.59
N ALA A 136 3.89 4.88 -8.43
CA ALA A 136 3.84 6.30 -8.12
C ALA A 136 5.10 6.69 -7.33
N VAL A 137 5.96 7.50 -7.96
CA VAL A 137 7.27 7.87 -7.43
C VAL A 137 7.45 9.39 -7.29
N ASP A 138 8.30 9.81 -6.37
CA ASP A 138 8.78 11.19 -6.25
C ASP A 138 10.30 11.19 -6.11
N PRO A 139 11.06 11.51 -7.18
CA PRO A 139 12.53 11.47 -7.15
C PRO A 139 13.16 12.43 -6.13
N PHE A 140 12.37 13.32 -5.51
CA PHE A 140 12.83 14.30 -4.53
C PHE A 140 12.34 14.05 -3.10
N ASP A 141 11.60 12.97 -2.86
CA ASP A 141 10.98 12.71 -1.55
C ASP A 141 11.95 12.06 -0.54
N ASP A 142 12.98 11.40 -1.01
CA ASP A 142 13.94 10.65 -0.20
C ASP A 142 15.37 10.97 -0.66
N GLU A 143 16.18 11.56 0.23
CA GLU A 143 17.59 11.91 -0.06
C GLU A 143 18.43 10.68 -0.43
N SER A 144 18.12 9.50 0.12
CA SER A 144 18.82 8.25 -0.21
C SER A 144 18.32 7.62 -1.51
N GLY A 145 17.13 7.94 -1.97
CA GLY A 145 16.45 7.33 -3.11
C GLY A 145 16.03 5.86 -2.89
N ASN A 146 16.25 5.31 -1.68
CA ASN A 146 15.99 3.90 -1.41
C ASN A 146 14.50 3.55 -1.48
N LEU A 147 13.63 4.42 -0.94
CA LEU A 147 12.18 4.21 -0.99
C LEU A 147 11.68 4.17 -2.44
N GLN A 148 12.14 5.09 -3.28
CA GLN A 148 11.71 5.18 -4.68
C GLN A 148 12.19 3.96 -5.49
N ARG A 149 13.41 3.48 -5.22
CA ARG A 149 13.92 2.24 -5.82
C ARG A 149 13.12 1.03 -5.36
N LEU A 150 12.79 0.93 -4.08
CA LEU A 150 11.95 -0.16 -3.55
C LEU A 150 10.57 -0.20 -4.21
N ILE A 151 9.95 0.98 -4.43
CA ILE A 151 8.68 1.08 -5.18
C ILE A 151 8.84 0.52 -6.60
N LEU A 152 9.89 0.94 -7.31
CA LEU A 152 10.15 0.51 -8.68
C LEU A 152 10.52 -0.98 -8.77
N ASP A 153 11.33 -1.48 -7.83
CA ASP A 153 11.71 -2.89 -7.78
C ASP A 153 10.49 -3.80 -7.57
N LEU A 154 9.63 -3.46 -6.62
CA LEU A 154 8.41 -4.20 -6.35
C LEU A 154 7.44 -4.12 -7.54
N ALA A 155 7.21 -2.93 -8.08
CA ALA A 155 6.31 -2.76 -9.22
C ALA A 155 6.82 -3.51 -10.46
N THR A 156 8.13 -3.44 -10.75
CA THR A 156 8.76 -4.15 -11.88
C THR A 156 8.69 -5.67 -11.68
N SER A 157 8.99 -6.14 -10.47
CA SER A 157 8.93 -7.58 -10.14
C SER A 157 7.51 -8.12 -10.29
N LEU A 158 6.52 -7.40 -9.77
CA LEU A 158 5.11 -7.77 -9.89
C LEU A 158 4.63 -7.72 -11.34
N ALA A 159 4.99 -6.67 -12.09
CA ALA A 159 4.61 -6.56 -13.49
C ALA A 159 5.16 -7.73 -14.34
N ARG A 160 6.41 -8.12 -14.13
CA ARG A 160 7.01 -9.28 -14.80
C ARG A 160 6.30 -10.58 -14.43
N ARG A 161 5.99 -10.77 -13.16
CA ARG A 161 5.32 -11.97 -12.66
C ARG A 161 3.89 -12.11 -13.19
N GLU A 162 3.11 -11.04 -13.14
CA GLU A 162 1.71 -11.01 -13.57
C GLU A 162 1.56 -10.86 -15.11
N HIS A 163 2.68 -10.71 -15.84
CA HIS A 163 2.69 -10.33 -17.26
C HIS A 163 1.92 -9.02 -17.52
N ALA A 164 1.97 -8.10 -16.57
CA ALA A 164 1.27 -6.83 -16.59
C ALA A 164 2.09 -5.73 -17.26
N THR A 165 1.39 -4.74 -17.78
CA THR A 165 2.02 -3.47 -18.21
C THR A 165 2.40 -2.66 -16.97
N LEU A 166 3.67 -2.23 -16.90
CA LEU A 166 4.15 -1.30 -15.87
C LEU A 166 4.04 0.13 -16.39
N GLU A 167 3.38 0.98 -15.64
CA GLU A 167 3.38 2.42 -15.81
C GLU A 167 4.07 3.09 -14.62
N VAL A 168 4.76 4.19 -14.87
CA VAL A 168 5.39 5.02 -13.82
C VAL A 168 4.80 6.42 -13.89
N ILE A 169 4.42 6.98 -12.75
CA ILE A 169 3.88 8.33 -12.67
C ILE A 169 4.63 9.16 -11.63
N HIS A 170 4.98 10.39 -12.03
CA HIS A 170 5.45 11.43 -11.15
C HIS A 170 4.64 12.70 -11.38
N ALA A 171 4.02 13.22 -10.33
CA ALA A 171 3.30 14.48 -10.36
C ALA A 171 4.15 15.60 -9.75
N TRP A 172 4.09 16.79 -10.37
CA TRP A 172 4.86 17.95 -9.91
C TRP A 172 4.03 19.23 -9.87
N GLU A 173 4.38 20.13 -8.97
CA GLU A 173 3.78 21.45 -8.84
C GLU A 173 4.85 22.51 -8.64
N LEU A 174 4.63 23.72 -9.17
CA LEU A 174 5.43 24.88 -8.79
C LEU A 174 4.90 25.43 -7.46
N ALA A 175 5.71 25.28 -6.39
CA ALA A 175 5.34 25.79 -5.09
C ALA A 175 5.05 27.31 -5.14
N GLY A 176 3.88 27.72 -4.67
CA GLY A 176 3.49 29.13 -4.67
C GLY A 176 3.04 29.70 -6.04
N GLU A 177 2.82 28.87 -7.06
CA GLU A 177 2.36 29.33 -8.38
C GLU A 177 1.17 30.29 -8.30
N SER A 178 0.17 29.98 -7.46
CA SER A 178 -1.01 30.84 -7.25
C SER A 178 -0.63 32.23 -6.73
N VAL A 179 0.34 32.31 -5.82
CA VAL A 179 0.84 33.58 -5.28
C VAL A 179 1.62 34.34 -6.33
N LEU A 180 2.45 33.67 -7.11
CA LEU A 180 3.20 34.28 -8.21
C LEU A 180 2.26 34.83 -9.31
N ARG A 181 1.17 34.11 -9.58
CA ARG A 181 0.18 34.48 -10.60
C ARG A 181 -0.73 35.64 -10.17
N HIS A 182 -1.11 35.72 -8.92
CA HIS A 182 -2.14 36.66 -8.41
C HIS A 182 -1.65 37.55 -7.29
N GLY A 183 -0.42 37.41 -6.81
CA GLY A 183 0.15 38.17 -5.69
C GLY A 183 0.51 39.62 -6.04
N ARG A 184 0.76 40.42 -5.00
CA ARG A 184 1.08 41.88 -5.14
C ARG A 184 2.46 42.13 -5.78
N GLY A 185 3.39 41.19 -5.77
CA GLY A 185 4.66 41.27 -6.49
C GLY A 185 4.50 40.61 -7.85
N ARG A 186 4.13 41.37 -8.87
CA ARG A 186 3.80 40.87 -10.20
C ARG A 186 5.03 40.25 -10.86
N VAL A 187 5.12 38.94 -10.83
CA VAL A 187 5.93 38.19 -11.78
C VAL A 187 5.22 38.29 -13.13
N SER A 188 5.93 38.65 -14.19
CA SER A 188 5.35 38.71 -15.53
C SER A 188 4.98 37.28 -15.98
N SER A 189 4.04 37.17 -16.93
CA SER A 189 3.67 35.88 -17.49
C SER A 189 4.87 35.14 -18.08
N LEU A 190 5.79 35.87 -18.73
CA LEU A 190 7.01 35.30 -19.30
C LEU A 190 7.94 34.73 -18.21
N GLU A 191 8.14 35.45 -17.10
CA GLU A 191 8.95 34.97 -15.98
C GLU A 191 8.32 33.75 -15.31
N LEU A 192 6.99 33.73 -15.18
CA LEU A 192 6.29 32.57 -14.65
C LEU A 192 6.41 31.34 -15.56
N ASP A 193 6.30 31.54 -16.88
CA ASP A 193 6.47 30.46 -17.86
C ASP A 193 7.90 29.90 -17.82
N LEU A 194 8.92 30.75 -17.68
CA LEU A 194 10.30 30.31 -17.49
C LEU A 194 10.50 29.51 -16.20
N LEU A 195 9.87 29.93 -15.09
CA LEU A 195 9.91 29.19 -13.83
C LEU A 195 9.22 27.82 -13.94
N LEU A 196 8.10 27.75 -14.64
CA LEU A 196 7.39 26.49 -14.88
C LEU A 196 8.23 25.55 -15.74
N GLN A 197 8.83 26.04 -16.83
CA GLN A 197 9.72 25.24 -17.67
C GLN A 197 10.95 24.73 -16.91
N ALA A 198 11.59 25.60 -16.12
CA ALA A 198 12.74 25.20 -15.30
C ALA A 198 12.36 24.15 -14.25
N THR A 199 11.18 24.29 -13.63
CA THR A 199 10.65 23.31 -12.66
C THR A 199 10.37 21.98 -13.33
N GLU A 200 9.67 21.98 -14.46
CA GLU A 200 9.39 20.76 -15.23
C GLU A 200 10.67 20.06 -15.66
N THR A 201 11.65 20.80 -16.18
CA THR A 201 12.95 20.26 -16.59
C THR A 201 13.65 19.57 -15.43
N ARG A 202 13.69 20.20 -14.26
CA ARG A 202 14.27 19.59 -13.06
C ARG A 202 13.58 18.28 -12.66
N HIS A 203 12.23 18.27 -12.69
CA HIS A 203 11.47 17.06 -12.37
C HIS A 203 11.68 15.97 -13.40
N ARG A 204 11.81 16.32 -14.68
CA ARG A 204 12.12 15.41 -15.78
C ARG A 204 13.50 14.77 -15.60
N GLU A 205 14.52 15.58 -15.34
CA GLU A 205 15.88 15.11 -15.12
C GLU A 205 15.97 14.17 -13.91
N GLY A 206 15.36 14.53 -12.77
CA GLY A 206 15.33 13.68 -11.58
C GLY A 206 14.59 12.37 -11.80
N LEU A 207 13.50 12.40 -12.57
CA LEU A 207 12.75 11.19 -12.93
C LEU A 207 13.57 10.30 -13.88
N ASP A 208 14.21 10.87 -14.90
CA ASP A 208 15.05 10.13 -15.84
C ASP A 208 16.27 9.48 -15.12
N GLU A 209 16.89 10.18 -14.16
CA GLU A 209 17.96 9.63 -13.33
C GLU A 209 17.47 8.44 -12.48
N LEU A 210 16.33 8.59 -11.81
CA LEU A 210 15.71 7.52 -11.02
C LEU A 210 15.38 6.28 -11.87
N LEU A 211 14.92 6.49 -13.10
CA LEU A 211 14.45 5.42 -13.99
C LEU A 211 15.56 4.76 -14.83
N GLN A 212 16.72 5.36 -14.91
CA GLN A 212 17.86 4.87 -15.72
C GLN A 212 18.22 3.39 -15.42
N PRO A 213 18.28 2.92 -14.16
CA PRO A 213 18.58 1.51 -13.86
C PRO A 213 17.54 0.52 -14.40
N TYR A 214 16.33 0.98 -14.70
CA TYR A 214 15.21 0.18 -15.19
C TYR A 214 15.10 0.21 -16.73
N GLY A 215 15.97 0.96 -17.39
CA GLY A 215 15.91 1.16 -18.86
C GLY A 215 14.72 2.01 -19.30
N LEU A 216 14.15 2.79 -18.41
CA LEU A 216 13.03 3.69 -18.63
C LEU A 216 13.47 5.16 -18.57
N ASN A 217 12.71 6.03 -19.19
CA ASN A 217 12.86 7.49 -19.13
C ASN A 217 11.55 8.18 -19.53
N THR A 218 11.48 9.50 -19.42
CA THR A 218 10.29 10.30 -19.71
C THR A 218 9.86 10.35 -21.18
N ARG A 219 10.58 9.69 -22.10
CA ARG A 219 10.20 9.52 -23.51
C ARG A 219 9.42 8.23 -23.77
N ASN A 220 9.40 7.32 -22.79
CA ASN A 220 8.61 6.09 -22.88
C ASN A 220 7.13 6.42 -22.65
N ASP A 221 6.24 5.86 -23.45
CA ASP A 221 4.78 6.05 -23.34
C ASP A 221 4.21 5.57 -21.99
N SER A 222 4.95 4.69 -21.30
CA SER A 222 4.61 4.19 -19.98
C SER A 222 5.11 5.06 -18.81
N VAL A 223 5.74 6.20 -19.08
CA VAL A 223 6.28 7.12 -18.06
C VAL A 223 5.57 8.47 -18.15
N HIS A 224 4.90 8.81 -17.08
CA HIS A 224 4.02 9.98 -17.01
C HIS A 224 4.58 11.02 -16.04
N LEU A 225 5.00 12.18 -16.58
CA LEU A 225 5.37 13.37 -15.83
C LEU A 225 4.25 14.40 -15.98
N ILE A 226 3.44 14.59 -14.94
CA ILE A 226 2.21 15.37 -15.03
C ILE A 226 2.22 16.49 -14.00
N LYS A 227 1.89 17.71 -14.44
CA LYS A 227 1.72 18.86 -13.56
C LYS A 227 0.40 18.77 -12.82
N GLY A 228 0.42 18.87 -11.49
CA GLY A 228 -0.76 18.92 -10.64
C GLY A 228 -0.55 18.21 -9.31
N ARG A 229 -1.56 18.29 -8.46
CA ARG A 229 -1.53 17.68 -7.13
C ARG A 229 -1.43 16.15 -7.24
N ALA A 230 -0.38 15.58 -6.63
CA ALA A 230 -0.05 14.17 -6.79
C ALA A 230 -1.21 13.21 -6.48
N SER A 231 -1.98 13.47 -5.40
CA SER A 231 -3.13 12.61 -5.06
C SER A 231 -4.21 12.60 -6.15
N GLU A 232 -4.53 13.76 -6.72
CA GLU A 232 -5.53 13.90 -7.77
C GLU A 232 -5.05 13.26 -9.08
N ILE A 233 -3.80 13.53 -9.46
CA ILE A 233 -3.18 12.99 -10.68
C ILE A 233 -3.10 11.46 -10.63
N ILE A 234 -2.64 10.88 -9.51
CA ILE A 234 -2.51 9.43 -9.36
C ILE A 234 -3.87 8.74 -9.44
N THR A 235 -4.88 9.25 -8.72
CA THR A 235 -6.22 8.63 -8.70
C THR A 235 -6.94 8.77 -10.04
N GLN A 236 -6.85 9.93 -10.68
CA GLN A 236 -7.43 10.14 -12.01
C GLN A 236 -6.76 9.25 -13.06
N HIS A 237 -5.42 9.18 -13.06
CA HIS A 237 -4.69 8.32 -13.98
C HIS A 237 -5.05 6.85 -13.78
N ALA A 238 -5.09 6.40 -12.52
CA ALA A 238 -5.44 5.02 -12.19
C ALA A 238 -6.85 4.66 -12.70
N GLN A 239 -7.81 5.56 -12.56
CA GLN A 239 -9.17 5.36 -13.03
C GLN A 239 -9.25 5.37 -14.56
N GLN A 240 -8.64 6.38 -15.22
CA GLN A 240 -8.70 6.56 -16.69
C GLN A 240 -8.00 5.42 -17.44
N GLN A 241 -6.88 4.94 -16.89
CA GLN A 241 -6.10 3.88 -17.53
C GLN A 241 -6.49 2.47 -17.07
N GLY A 242 -7.45 2.34 -16.14
CA GLY A 242 -7.86 1.04 -15.63
C GLY A 242 -6.73 0.32 -14.90
N ILE A 243 -5.98 1.03 -14.06
CA ILE A 243 -4.90 0.46 -13.25
C ILE A 243 -5.49 -0.54 -12.24
N ASP A 244 -4.86 -1.69 -12.14
CA ASP A 244 -5.29 -2.76 -11.22
C ASP A 244 -4.58 -2.69 -9.86
N LEU A 245 -3.32 -2.22 -9.84
CA LEU A 245 -2.50 -2.08 -8.65
C LEU A 245 -1.69 -0.78 -8.68
N ILE A 246 -1.76 0.00 -7.59
CA ILE A 246 -0.86 1.13 -7.35
C ILE A 246 0.21 0.71 -6.35
N VAL A 247 1.48 0.91 -6.69
CA VAL A 247 2.63 0.74 -5.79
C VAL A 247 3.16 2.12 -5.43
N MET A 248 3.20 2.45 -4.12
CA MET A 248 3.57 3.80 -3.67
C MET A 248 4.13 3.82 -2.24
N GLY A 249 4.81 4.90 -1.90
CA GLY A 249 5.22 5.19 -0.52
C GLY A 249 4.06 5.73 0.34
N THR A 250 4.13 5.53 1.65
CA THR A 250 3.14 6.08 2.61
C THR A 250 3.62 7.30 3.38
N LEU A 251 4.91 7.60 3.36
CA LEU A 251 5.50 8.76 4.05
C LEU A 251 6.05 9.72 3.00
N GLY A 252 5.86 11.01 3.21
CA GLY A 252 6.44 12.07 2.41
C GLY A 252 7.49 12.85 3.21
N ARG A 253 8.02 13.90 2.60
CA ARG A 253 9.17 14.74 3.05
C ARG A 253 9.12 15.24 4.51
N VAL A 254 7.99 15.21 5.17
CA VAL A 254 7.77 15.80 6.52
C VAL A 254 7.30 14.75 7.52
N GLY A 255 7.65 13.48 7.33
CA GLY A 255 7.20 12.39 8.20
C GLY A 255 7.86 12.43 9.58
N ILE A 256 7.14 12.88 10.60
CA ILE A 256 7.48 12.57 11.98
C ILE A 256 7.35 11.04 12.13
N SER A 257 8.46 10.38 12.46
CA SER A 257 8.56 8.93 12.54
C SER A 257 7.40 8.31 13.34
N GLY A 258 6.65 7.45 12.69
CA GLY A 258 5.79 6.45 13.35
C GLY A 258 4.30 6.75 13.50
N LEU A 259 3.78 7.96 13.23
CA LEU A 259 2.38 8.30 13.52
C LEU A 259 1.54 8.78 12.32
N PHE A 260 2.16 9.28 11.26
CA PHE A 260 1.44 9.92 10.17
C PHE A 260 1.68 9.21 8.82
N ILE A 261 0.63 9.06 8.06
CA ILE A 261 0.69 8.80 6.63
C ILE A 261 0.79 10.17 5.92
N GLY A 262 1.53 10.26 4.83
CA GLY A 262 1.62 11.50 4.04
C GLY A 262 0.27 11.88 3.43
N ASN A 263 -0.01 13.18 3.33
CA ASN A 263 -1.28 13.68 2.78
C ASN A 263 -1.60 13.11 1.39
N THR A 264 -0.60 12.97 0.53
CA THR A 264 -0.77 12.37 -0.80
C THR A 264 -1.24 10.92 -0.69
N ALA A 265 -0.53 10.12 0.12
CA ALA A 265 -0.88 8.72 0.30
C ALA A 265 -2.27 8.56 0.94
N GLU A 266 -2.59 9.36 1.97
CA GLU A 266 -3.90 9.31 2.63
C GLU A 266 -5.04 9.63 1.65
N ASN A 267 -4.89 10.65 0.80
CA ASN A 267 -5.89 11.01 -0.19
C ASN A 267 -6.01 9.92 -1.28
N VAL A 268 -4.89 9.42 -1.83
CA VAL A 268 -4.93 8.30 -2.81
C VAL A 268 -5.65 7.09 -2.21
N LEU A 269 -5.30 6.70 -0.99
CA LEU A 269 -5.90 5.53 -0.32
C LEU A 269 -7.39 5.71 -0.04
N ARG A 270 -7.84 6.92 0.25
CA ARG A 270 -9.25 7.24 0.46
C ARG A 270 -10.04 7.22 -0.84
N ASP A 271 -9.46 7.79 -1.90
CA ASP A 271 -10.20 8.12 -3.13
C ASP A 271 -10.03 7.06 -4.23
N THR A 272 -9.19 6.02 -4.01
CA THR A 272 -8.96 4.96 -5.01
C THR A 272 -9.82 3.72 -4.77
N HIS A 273 -10.32 3.14 -5.88
CA HIS A 273 -10.96 1.82 -5.91
C HIS A 273 -9.97 0.70 -6.33
N THR A 274 -8.73 1.06 -6.59
CA THR A 274 -7.66 0.18 -7.07
C THR A 274 -6.98 -0.51 -5.90
N ALA A 275 -6.47 -1.73 -6.07
CA ALA A 275 -5.60 -2.36 -5.09
C ALA A 275 -4.33 -1.51 -4.86
N VAL A 276 -3.80 -1.53 -3.64
CA VAL A 276 -2.63 -0.70 -3.28
C VAL A 276 -1.59 -1.54 -2.56
N LEU A 277 -0.35 -1.46 -3.02
CA LEU A 277 0.83 -1.94 -2.30
C LEU A 277 1.62 -0.72 -1.81
N THR A 278 1.66 -0.58 -0.49
CA THR A 278 2.37 0.54 0.13
C THR A 278 3.67 0.09 0.76
N VAL A 279 4.68 0.93 0.63
CA VAL A 279 6.00 0.72 1.23
C VAL A 279 6.38 1.88 2.15
N LYS A 280 7.30 1.62 3.05
CA LYS A 280 7.84 2.60 3.99
C LYS A 280 9.35 2.76 3.79
N PRO A 281 9.91 3.94 4.11
CA PRO A 281 11.35 4.13 4.05
C PRO A 281 12.06 3.22 5.06
N ASP A 282 13.32 2.95 4.77
CA ASP A 282 14.20 2.22 5.68
C ASP A 282 14.24 2.88 7.06
N GLY A 283 14.30 2.06 8.10
CA GLY A 283 14.34 2.56 9.48
C GLY A 283 12.97 3.00 10.03
N PHE A 284 11.87 2.77 9.32
CA PHE A 284 10.55 3.03 9.90
C PHE A 284 10.29 2.16 11.14
N ILE A 285 10.01 2.83 12.26
CA ILE A 285 9.70 2.18 13.54
C ILE A 285 8.18 2.26 13.77
N THR A 286 7.55 1.09 13.92
CA THR A 286 6.13 1.03 14.24
C THR A 286 5.86 1.58 15.65
N PRO A 287 4.79 2.37 15.84
CA PRO A 287 4.37 2.83 17.17
C PRO A 287 3.65 1.75 18.01
N VAL A 288 3.45 0.56 17.46
CA VAL A 288 2.78 -0.56 18.13
C VAL A 288 3.83 -1.35 18.92
N GLN A 289 3.57 -1.52 20.22
CA GLN A 289 4.36 -2.34 21.15
C GLN A 289 3.73 -3.71 21.37
#